data_062d2848c5c94f86793f13cf73c1be00
#
_entry.id   062d2848c5c94f86793f13cf73c1be00
#
_cell.length_a   1.000
_cell.length_b   1.000
_cell.length_c   1.000
_cell.angle_alpha   90.00
_cell.angle_beta   90.00
_cell.angle_gamma   90.00
#
_symmetry.space_group_name_H-M   'P 1'
#
loop_
_entity.id
_entity.type
_entity.pdbx_description
1 polymer ?
#
loop_
_entity_poly.entity_id
_entity_poly.type
_entity_poly.pdbx_seq_one_letter_code
_entity_poly.pdbx_strand_id
1 'polypeptide(L)'
;CLSNDPTMIAACQSRDPYIYIARLNNAVPANATKGTHPKERNLYKTTTLAALYGQGATNMSKRMNLNIDYGQELFVKIKNTFPTYFAWAKTMFDKAMVQGFAETKYGWRYHFYSGELYNPRTFYNFPIQAHGSEMLRRALIDLTHAGFEVNALIHDGILVQLNKKNLRKELIKAKKILVDASRKILNEDSSTNYSCDVDFQTIRYQMVQDEDEQSKWDRIIKIIKNNNPGNYSWGTQGKITDPRVYININI
;
A
#
# COMPACT_ATOMS: atom_id res chain seq x y z
N CYS A 1 -1.86 -10.30 8.94
CA CYS A 1 -3.31 -10.55 8.96
C CYS A 1 -3.69 -11.79 8.14
N LEU A 2 -3.67 -11.75 6.78
CA LEU A 2 -4.16 -12.87 5.94
C LEU A 2 -3.50 -14.23 6.21
N SER A 3 -2.21 -14.25 6.54
CA SER A 3 -1.46 -15.47 6.84
C SER A 3 -1.41 -15.82 8.33
N ASN A 4 -1.82 -14.91 9.19
CA ASN A 4 -1.64 -14.98 10.65
C ASN A 4 -0.18 -15.28 11.09
N ASP A 5 0.82 -14.85 10.29
CA ASP A 5 2.22 -15.00 10.66
C ASP A 5 2.56 -14.07 11.85
N PRO A 6 2.94 -14.63 13.01
CA PRO A 6 3.12 -13.84 14.23
C PRO A 6 4.29 -12.87 14.13
N THR A 7 5.36 -13.25 13.43
CA THR A 7 6.54 -12.40 13.25
C THR A 7 6.22 -11.22 12.33
N MET A 8 5.44 -11.46 11.27
CA MET A 8 4.98 -10.41 10.36
C MET A 8 4.05 -9.43 11.08
N ILE A 9 3.13 -9.92 11.91
CA ILE A 9 2.24 -9.10 12.73
C ILE A 9 3.05 -8.21 13.66
N ALA A 10 4.01 -8.79 14.39
CA ALA A 10 4.89 -8.04 15.30
C ALA A 10 5.72 -6.99 14.54
N ALA A 11 6.22 -7.33 13.34
CA ALA A 11 6.92 -6.37 12.49
C ALA A 11 6.02 -5.19 12.10
N CYS A 12 4.78 -5.44 11.65
CA CYS A 12 3.82 -4.39 11.27
C CYS A 12 3.38 -3.53 12.47
N GLN A 13 3.34 -4.08 13.66
CA GLN A 13 3.02 -3.34 14.90
C GLN A 13 4.22 -2.53 15.44
N SER A 14 5.42 -2.79 14.92
CA SER A 14 6.62 -2.04 15.30
C SER A 14 6.63 -0.65 14.65
N ARG A 15 7.44 0.27 15.20
CA ARG A 15 7.60 1.63 14.66
C ARG A 15 8.12 1.64 13.21
N ASP A 16 8.99 0.70 12.84
CA ASP A 16 9.53 0.51 11.49
C ASP A 16 9.70 -0.99 11.22
N PRO A 17 8.82 -1.60 10.41
CA PRO A 17 8.85 -3.03 10.14
C PRO A 17 10.19 -3.52 9.59
N TYR A 18 10.82 -2.74 8.74
CA TYR A 18 12.05 -3.15 8.07
C TYR A 18 13.28 -3.10 8.99
N ILE A 19 13.35 -2.14 9.90
CA ILE A 19 14.34 -2.13 10.97
C ILE A 19 14.09 -3.29 11.95
N TYR A 20 12.84 -3.59 12.26
CA TYR A 20 12.50 -4.74 13.08
C TYR A 20 13.00 -6.06 12.46
N ILE A 21 12.74 -6.28 11.18
CA ILE A 21 13.22 -7.46 10.44
C ILE A 21 14.77 -7.50 10.39
N ALA A 22 15.42 -6.37 10.17
CA ALA A 22 16.86 -6.28 10.17
C ALA A 22 17.48 -6.66 11.53
N ARG A 23 16.83 -6.27 12.64
CA ARG A 23 17.23 -6.67 14.01
C ARG A 23 17.08 -8.18 14.24
N LEU A 24 15.95 -8.76 13.83
CA LEU A 24 15.70 -10.20 13.95
C LEU A 24 16.77 -11.02 13.22
N ASN A 25 17.31 -10.47 12.15
CA ASN A 25 18.38 -11.10 11.36
C ASN A 25 19.79 -10.69 11.80
N ASN A 26 19.94 -10.03 12.95
CA ASN A 26 21.21 -9.53 13.50
C ASN A 26 22.02 -8.63 12.53
N ALA A 27 21.34 -7.94 11.63
CA ALA A 27 21.96 -7.04 10.66
C ALA A 27 22.20 -5.63 11.21
N VAL A 28 21.48 -5.28 12.28
CA VAL A 28 21.59 -3.98 12.95
C VAL A 28 21.45 -4.15 14.47
N PRO A 29 22.04 -3.26 15.28
CA PRO A 29 21.91 -3.32 16.74
C PRO A 29 20.47 -3.03 17.21
N ALA A 30 20.17 -3.38 18.47
CA ALA A 30 18.84 -3.26 19.05
C ALA A 30 18.30 -1.80 19.06
N ASN A 31 19.18 -0.81 19.17
CA ASN A 31 18.85 0.62 19.17
C ASN A 31 18.80 1.25 17.76
N ALA A 32 18.99 0.46 16.69
CA ALA A 32 18.94 0.97 15.32
C ALA A 32 17.58 1.64 15.01
N THR A 33 17.62 2.69 14.21
CA THR A 33 16.45 3.41 13.73
C THR A 33 16.57 3.68 12.23
N LYS A 34 15.47 4.10 11.60
CA LYS A 34 15.47 4.57 10.21
C LYS A 34 16.51 5.68 9.96
N GLY A 35 16.75 6.54 10.95
CA GLY A 35 17.71 7.64 10.84
C GLY A 35 19.15 7.21 10.99
N THR A 36 19.44 6.21 11.84
CA THR A 36 20.81 5.75 12.10
C THR A 36 21.30 4.67 11.12
N HIS A 37 20.36 3.86 10.58
CA HIS A 37 20.66 2.72 9.70
C HIS A 37 19.80 2.74 8.41
N PRO A 38 19.84 3.82 7.61
CA PRO A 38 18.96 3.97 6.45
C PRO A 38 19.32 2.98 5.32
N LYS A 39 20.59 2.58 5.18
CA LYS A 39 21.04 1.64 4.15
C LYS A 39 20.52 0.22 4.42
N GLU A 40 20.71 -0.26 5.63
CA GLU A 40 20.26 -1.58 6.08
C GLU A 40 18.73 -1.66 6.02
N ARG A 41 18.05 -0.60 6.47
CA ARG A 41 16.60 -0.49 6.34
C ARG A 41 16.14 -0.62 4.90
N ASN A 42 16.76 0.10 3.97
CA ASN A 42 16.40 0.04 2.55
C ASN A 42 16.69 -1.32 1.94
N LEU A 43 17.80 -1.94 2.31
CA LEU A 43 18.15 -3.30 1.92
C LEU A 43 17.05 -4.29 2.36
N TYR A 44 16.68 -4.27 3.64
CA TYR A 44 15.65 -5.16 4.18
C TYR A 44 14.27 -4.85 3.63
N LYS A 45 13.91 -3.57 3.42
CA LYS A 45 12.67 -3.18 2.72
C LYS A 45 12.59 -3.81 1.33
N THR A 46 13.61 -3.61 0.51
CA THR A 46 13.60 -4.07 -0.88
C THR A 46 13.60 -5.59 -0.96
N THR A 47 14.41 -6.27 -0.12
CA THR A 47 14.48 -7.73 -0.10
C THR A 47 13.17 -8.35 0.41
N THR A 48 12.60 -7.81 1.48
CA THR A 48 11.33 -8.30 2.03
C THR A 48 10.22 -8.16 0.99
N LEU A 49 10.05 -6.99 0.39
CA LEU A 49 9.04 -6.78 -0.65
C LEU A 49 9.26 -7.69 -1.87
N ALA A 50 10.52 -7.86 -2.31
CA ALA A 50 10.85 -8.78 -3.39
C ALA A 50 10.42 -10.22 -3.07
N ALA A 51 10.71 -10.69 -1.85
CA ALA A 51 10.36 -12.03 -1.41
C ALA A 51 8.84 -12.22 -1.30
N LEU A 52 8.13 -11.27 -0.69
CA LEU A 52 6.67 -11.31 -0.53
C LEU A 52 5.95 -11.30 -1.89
N TYR A 53 6.47 -10.56 -2.86
CA TYR A 53 5.91 -10.45 -4.21
C TYR A 53 6.42 -11.52 -5.19
N GLY A 54 7.06 -12.59 -4.69
CA GLY A 54 7.49 -13.72 -5.52
C GLY A 54 8.61 -13.38 -6.51
N GLN A 55 9.36 -12.27 -6.32
CA GLN A 55 10.54 -11.98 -7.11
C GLN A 55 11.66 -12.97 -6.72
N GLY A 56 12.39 -13.50 -7.71
CA GLY A 56 13.55 -14.37 -7.44
C GLY A 56 14.74 -13.58 -6.88
N ALA A 57 15.54 -14.22 -6.03
CA ALA A 57 16.72 -13.64 -5.38
C ALA A 57 17.72 -13.05 -6.37
N THR A 58 18.01 -13.76 -7.47
CA THR A 58 18.93 -13.30 -8.52
C THR A 58 18.51 -11.98 -9.16
N ASN A 59 17.22 -11.83 -9.49
CA ASN A 59 16.71 -10.60 -10.10
C ASN A 59 16.75 -9.43 -9.09
N MET A 60 16.44 -9.71 -7.83
CA MET A 60 16.55 -8.73 -6.75
C MET A 60 18.01 -8.29 -6.57
N SER A 61 18.96 -9.22 -6.51
CA SER A 61 20.39 -8.92 -6.36
C SER A 61 20.91 -8.04 -7.49
N LYS A 62 20.58 -8.38 -8.74
CA LYS A 62 20.95 -7.57 -9.92
C LYS A 62 20.40 -6.14 -9.84
N ARG A 63 19.13 -5.98 -9.47
CA ARG A 63 18.52 -4.65 -9.34
C ARG A 63 19.14 -3.81 -8.24
N MET A 64 19.60 -4.44 -7.17
CA MET A 64 20.24 -3.76 -6.03
C MET A 64 21.76 -3.67 -6.15
N ASN A 65 22.33 -4.16 -7.26
CA ASN A 65 23.77 -4.24 -7.46
C ASN A 65 24.51 -4.97 -6.31
N LEU A 66 23.92 -6.08 -5.86
CA LEU A 66 24.47 -6.95 -4.82
C LEU A 66 25.17 -8.17 -5.45
N ASN A 67 26.14 -8.74 -4.71
CA ASN A 67 26.63 -10.07 -5.01
C ASN A 67 25.44 -11.06 -4.97
N ILE A 68 25.38 -11.99 -5.96
CA ILE A 68 24.25 -12.91 -6.11
C ILE A 68 24.15 -13.86 -4.91
N ASP A 69 25.27 -14.37 -4.41
CA ASP A 69 25.29 -15.30 -3.28
C ASP A 69 24.81 -14.62 -1.99
N TYR A 70 25.27 -13.40 -1.74
CA TYR A 70 24.79 -12.59 -0.63
C TYR A 70 23.29 -12.29 -0.73
N GLY A 71 22.81 -11.97 -1.93
CA GLY A 71 21.38 -11.73 -2.14
C GLY A 71 20.54 -13.00 -1.96
N GLN A 72 21.05 -14.16 -2.34
CA GLN A 72 20.39 -15.45 -2.09
C GLN A 72 20.33 -15.77 -0.60
N GLU A 73 21.44 -15.58 0.12
CA GLU A 73 21.50 -15.76 1.58
C GLU A 73 20.48 -14.86 2.29
N LEU A 74 20.44 -13.57 1.92
CA LEU A 74 19.48 -12.62 2.49
C LEU A 74 18.05 -13.01 2.20
N PHE A 75 17.77 -13.51 1.00
CA PHE A 75 16.43 -13.97 0.61
C PHE A 75 15.99 -15.19 1.44
N VAL A 76 16.90 -16.13 1.70
CA VAL A 76 16.65 -17.28 2.58
C VAL A 76 16.37 -16.80 4.01
N LYS A 77 17.15 -15.85 4.53
CA LYS A 77 16.91 -15.25 5.86
C LYS A 77 15.50 -14.66 5.98
N ILE A 78 15.05 -13.90 4.97
CA ILE A 78 13.69 -13.33 4.95
C ILE A 78 12.63 -14.43 4.94
N LYS A 79 12.81 -15.49 4.14
CA LYS A 79 11.86 -16.62 4.13
C LYS A 79 11.78 -17.32 5.48
N ASN A 80 12.91 -17.52 6.12
CA ASN A 80 12.98 -18.14 7.45
C ASN A 80 12.42 -17.22 8.56
N THR A 81 12.42 -15.91 8.33
CA THR A 81 11.80 -14.94 9.26
C THR A 81 10.27 -15.04 9.26
N PHE A 82 9.65 -15.41 8.12
CA PHE A 82 8.21 -15.47 7.95
C PHE A 82 7.70 -16.83 7.46
N PRO A 83 7.99 -17.92 8.16
CA PRO A 83 7.66 -19.27 7.68
C PRO A 83 6.17 -19.49 7.48
N THR A 84 5.34 -18.97 8.38
CA THR A 84 3.87 -19.10 8.29
C THR A 84 3.32 -18.37 7.07
N TYR A 85 3.85 -17.17 6.76
CA TYR A 85 3.44 -16.43 5.56
C TYR A 85 3.77 -17.22 4.28
N PHE A 86 4.99 -17.76 4.16
CA PHE A 86 5.39 -18.46 2.94
C PHE A 86 4.69 -19.81 2.78
N ALA A 87 4.36 -20.49 3.87
CA ALA A 87 3.52 -21.69 3.85
C ALA A 87 2.09 -21.36 3.38
N TRP A 88 1.49 -20.30 3.95
CA TRP A 88 0.18 -19.80 3.54
C TRP A 88 0.17 -19.40 2.05
N ALA A 89 1.14 -18.62 1.60
CA ALA A 89 1.23 -18.17 0.21
C ALA A 89 1.34 -19.36 -0.77
N LYS A 90 2.12 -20.39 -0.40
CA LYS A 90 2.19 -21.63 -1.17
C LYS A 90 0.84 -22.34 -1.23
N THR A 91 0.15 -22.49 -0.10
CA THR A 91 -1.19 -23.11 -0.05
C THR A 91 -2.20 -22.37 -0.93
N MET A 92 -2.18 -21.02 -0.89
CA MET A 92 -3.06 -20.21 -1.73
C MET A 92 -2.74 -20.38 -3.23
N PHE A 93 -1.46 -20.47 -3.58
CA PHE A 93 -1.03 -20.76 -4.93
C PHE A 93 -1.49 -22.13 -5.40
N ASP A 94 -1.21 -23.18 -4.61
CA ASP A 94 -1.58 -24.57 -4.94
C ASP A 94 -3.10 -24.70 -5.11
N LYS A 95 -3.88 -24.07 -4.23
CA LYS A 95 -5.34 -24.01 -4.33
C LYS A 95 -5.80 -23.34 -5.62
N ALA A 96 -5.22 -22.19 -5.96
CA ALA A 96 -5.55 -21.47 -7.16
C ALA A 96 -5.26 -22.29 -8.43
N MET A 97 -4.14 -23.01 -8.45
CA MET A 97 -3.78 -23.91 -9.57
C MET A 97 -4.78 -25.04 -9.77
N VAL A 98 -5.31 -25.61 -8.69
CA VAL A 98 -6.31 -26.69 -8.78
C VAL A 98 -7.67 -26.19 -9.24
N GLN A 99 -8.12 -25.04 -8.74
CA GLN A 99 -9.48 -24.52 -8.99
C GLN A 99 -9.58 -23.61 -10.23
N GLY A 100 -8.44 -23.21 -10.82
CA GLY A 100 -8.40 -22.34 -12.01
C GLY A 100 -8.58 -20.85 -11.73
N PHE A 101 -8.57 -20.43 -10.47
CA PHE A 101 -8.66 -19.02 -10.07
C PHE A 101 -8.10 -18.78 -8.67
N ALA A 102 -7.64 -17.56 -8.43
CA ALA A 102 -7.40 -17.05 -7.08
C ALA A 102 -8.61 -16.20 -6.65
N GLU A 103 -8.98 -16.25 -5.38
CA GLU A 103 -10.17 -15.57 -4.86
C GLU A 103 -9.86 -14.84 -3.55
N THR A 104 -10.44 -13.65 -3.38
CA THR A 104 -10.46 -12.94 -2.11
C THR A 104 -11.59 -13.45 -1.22
N LYS A 105 -11.56 -13.08 0.06
CA LYS A 105 -12.64 -13.37 1.02
C LYS A 105 -14.03 -12.90 0.55
N TYR A 106 -14.10 -11.84 -0.24
CA TYR A 106 -15.36 -11.25 -0.73
C TYR A 106 -15.73 -11.70 -2.14
N GLY A 107 -15.09 -12.77 -2.66
CA GLY A 107 -15.47 -13.40 -3.91
C GLY A 107 -14.90 -12.72 -5.15
N TRP A 108 -13.96 -11.77 -5.01
CA TRP A 108 -13.28 -11.24 -6.19
C TRP A 108 -12.28 -12.26 -6.70
N ARG A 109 -12.47 -12.68 -7.99
CA ARG A 109 -11.70 -13.76 -8.62
C ARG A 109 -10.76 -13.24 -9.69
N TYR A 110 -9.56 -13.76 -9.67
CA TYR A 110 -8.63 -13.69 -10.78
C TYR A 110 -8.55 -15.07 -11.43
N HIS A 111 -9.13 -15.18 -12.63
CA HIS A 111 -9.11 -16.42 -13.42
C HIS A 111 -7.87 -16.50 -14.28
N PHE A 112 -7.40 -17.72 -14.55
CA PHE A 112 -6.42 -18.00 -15.57
C PHE A 112 -6.97 -19.11 -16.47
N TYR A 113 -6.68 -19.00 -17.74
CA TYR A 113 -7.22 -19.90 -18.75
C TYR A 113 -6.18 -20.96 -19.09
N SER A 114 -6.65 -22.20 -19.36
CA SER A 114 -5.80 -23.31 -19.80
C SER A 114 -5.10 -22.93 -21.10
N GLY A 115 -3.76 -23.06 -21.13
CA GLY A 115 -2.95 -22.70 -22.29
C GLY A 115 -2.31 -21.31 -22.25
N GLU A 116 -2.66 -20.46 -21.30
CA GLU A 116 -1.94 -19.20 -21.09
C GLU A 116 -0.67 -19.40 -20.25
N LEU A 117 0.41 -18.69 -20.62
CA LEU A 117 1.61 -18.59 -19.80
C LEU A 117 1.27 -17.70 -18.59
N TYR A 118 0.93 -18.32 -17.46
CA TYR A 118 0.69 -17.57 -16.22
C TYR A 118 1.99 -17.15 -15.56
N ASN A 119 1.97 -15.95 -14.98
CA ASN A 119 3.06 -15.47 -14.16
C ASN A 119 2.80 -15.86 -12.69
N PRO A 120 3.60 -16.75 -12.09
CA PRO A 120 3.41 -17.16 -10.70
C PRO A 120 3.35 -15.99 -9.71
N ARG A 121 4.03 -14.88 -10.01
CA ARG A 121 4.03 -13.66 -9.17
C ARG A 121 2.65 -13.05 -9.03
N THR A 122 1.81 -13.17 -10.05
CA THR A 122 0.43 -12.66 -9.99
C THR A 122 -0.35 -13.34 -8.87
N PHE A 123 -0.15 -14.64 -8.65
CA PHE A 123 -0.82 -15.38 -7.60
C PHE A 123 -0.32 -15.05 -6.19
N TYR A 124 0.96 -14.73 -6.04
CA TYR A 124 1.50 -14.25 -4.77
C TYR A 124 1.04 -12.82 -4.44
N ASN A 125 0.86 -11.99 -5.45
CA ASN A 125 0.45 -10.60 -5.30
C ASN A 125 -1.05 -10.43 -5.17
N PHE A 126 -1.84 -11.20 -5.92
CA PHE A 126 -3.29 -11.02 -6.02
C PHE A 126 -3.99 -11.02 -4.65
N PRO A 127 -3.77 -11.98 -3.74
CA PRO A 127 -4.46 -11.97 -2.46
C PRO A 127 -4.22 -10.68 -1.67
N ILE A 128 -2.99 -10.17 -1.69
CA ILE A 128 -2.61 -8.97 -0.93
C ILE A 128 -3.21 -7.72 -1.58
N GLN A 129 -2.97 -7.53 -2.87
CA GLN A 129 -3.40 -6.34 -3.62
C GLN A 129 -4.94 -6.26 -3.72
N ALA A 130 -5.57 -7.39 -3.94
CA ALA A 130 -7.02 -7.46 -4.05
C ALA A 130 -7.72 -7.15 -2.71
N HIS A 131 -7.26 -7.69 -1.58
CA HIS A 131 -7.81 -7.32 -0.28
C HIS A 131 -7.57 -5.85 0.06
N GLY A 132 -6.42 -5.28 -0.32
CA GLY A 132 -6.18 -3.83 -0.22
C GLY A 132 -7.19 -3.00 -1.01
N SER A 133 -7.47 -3.41 -2.25
CA SER A 133 -8.51 -2.77 -3.07
C SER A 133 -9.91 -2.94 -2.49
N GLU A 134 -10.22 -4.06 -1.83
CA GLU A 134 -11.49 -4.27 -1.14
C GLU A 134 -11.65 -3.36 0.07
N MET A 135 -10.57 -3.15 0.85
CA MET A 135 -10.56 -2.18 1.94
C MET A 135 -10.87 -0.78 1.43
N LEU A 136 -10.22 -0.36 0.33
CA LEU A 136 -10.42 0.95 -0.27
C LEU A 136 -11.86 1.14 -0.77
N ARG A 137 -12.42 0.14 -1.48
CA ARG A 137 -13.82 0.17 -1.94
C ARG A 137 -14.81 0.19 -0.78
N ARG A 138 -14.55 -0.58 0.26
CA ARG A 138 -15.39 -0.56 1.46
C ARG A 138 -15.32 0.79 2.15
N ALA A 139 -14.14 1.35 2.29
CA ALA A 139 -13.94 2.68 2.87
C ALA A 139 -14.66 3.78 2.07
N LEU A 140 -14.60 3.72 0.73
CA LEU A 140 -15.34 4.63 -0.15
C LEU A 140 -16.84 4.58 0.11
N ILE A 141 -17.43 3.38 0.15
CA ILE A 141 -18.85 3.17 0.41
C ILE A 141 -19.22 3.74 1.79
N ASP A 142 -18.48 3.40 2.82
CA ASP A 142 -18.77 3.82 4.18
C ASP A 142 -18.59 5.34 4.37
N LEU A 143 -17.61 5.98 3.71
CA LEU A 143 -17.43 7.44 3.71
C LEU A 143 -18.61 8.14 3.01
N THR A 144 -19.02 7.65 1.84
CA THR A 144 -20.14 8.21 1.07
C THR A 144 -21.45 8.11 1.86
N HIS A 145 -21.73 6.96 2.48
CA HIS A 145 -22.90 6.78 3.34
C HIS A 145 -22.85 7.65 4.60
N ALA A 146 -21.68 7.99 5.09
CA ALA A 146 -21.49 8.89 6.24
C ALA A 146 -21.61 10.37 5.88
N GLY A 147 -21.87 10.69 4.58
CA GLY A 147 -22.09 12.04 4.05
C GLY A 147 -20.82 12.78 3.70
N PHE A 148 -19.68 12.09 3.54
CA PHE A 148 -18.45 12.72 3.06
C PHE A 148 -18.48 12.91 1.54
N GLU A 149 -17.98 14.05 1.09
CA GLU A 149 -17.79 14.33 -0.33
C GLU A 149 -16.43 13.74 -0.77
N VAL A 150 -16.48 12.61 -1.49
CA VAL A 150 -15.29 11.95 -2.03
C VAL A 150 -15.03 12.44 -3.43
N ASN A 151 -13.88 13.08 -3.65
CA ASN A 151 -13.53 13.71 -4.92
C ASN A 151 -12.75 12.77 -5.85
N ALA A 152 -11.87 11.92 -5.30
CA ALA A 152 -11.06 11.01 -6.10
C ALA A 152 -10.53 9.82 -5.27
N LEU A 153 -10.24 8.73 -5.98
CA LEU A 153 -9.42 7.61 -5.51
C LEU A 153 -8.07 7.66 -6.25
N ILE A 154 -6.97 7.61 -5.50
CA ILE A 154 -5.63 7.71 -6.07
C ILE A 154 -4.77 6.64 -5.44
N HIS A 155 -4.48 5.57 -6.19
CA HIS A 155 -3.76 4.40 -5.71
C HIS A 155 -4.41 3.79 -4.44
N ASP A 156 -3.77 3.92 -3.30
CA ASP A 156 -4.17 3.46 -1.97
C ASP A 156 -4.77 4.58 -1.10
N GLY A 157 -5.03 5.75 -1.70
CA GLY A 157 -5.54 6.92 -1.02
C GLY A 157 -6.89 7.41 -1.51
N ILE A 158 -7.59 8.14 -0.65
CA ILE A 158 -8.89 8.76 -0.93
C ILE A 158 -8.78 10.27 -0.72
N LEU A 159 -9.14 11.04 -1.74
CA LEU A 159 -9.27 12.49 -1.64
C LEU A 159 -10.68 12.85 -1.20
N VAL A 160 -10.80 13.44 -0.01
CA VAL A 160 -12.07 13.82 0.59
C VAL A 160 -12.10 15.31 0.86
N GLN A 161 -13.21 15.95 0.52
CA GLN A 161 -13.45 17.35 0.86
C GLN A 161 -14.08 17.44 2.25
N LEU A 162 -13.47 18.26 3.11
CA LEU A 162 -13.95 18.45 4.49
C LEU A 162 -14.28 19.90 4.77
N ASN A 163 -15.23 20.12 5.67
CA ASN A 163 -15.61 21.46 6.11
C ASN A 163 -14.52 22.04 7.04
N LYS A 164 -13.99 23.22 6.68
CA LYS A 164 -12.95 23.92 7.44
C LYS A 164 -13.33 24.18 8.88
N LYS A 165 -14.59 24.50 9.15
CA LYS A 165 -15.08 24.83 10.51
C LYS A 165 -15.04 23.62 11.44
N ASN A 166 -15.24 22.41 10.92
CA ASN A 166 -15.31 21.16 11.66
C ASN A 166 -14.16 20.20 11.33
N LEU A 167 -13.09 20.68 10.70
CA LEU A 167 -12.00 19.88 10.11
C LEU A 167 -11.51 18.76 11.05
N ARG A 168 -11.16 19.10 12.29
CA ARG A 168 -10.64 18.11 13.24
C ARG A 168 -11.64 16.99 13.56
N LYS A 169 -12.91 17.34 13.72
CA LYS A 169 -13.98 16.37 14.01
C LYS A 169 -14.24 15.46 12.83
N GLU A 170 -14.27 16.02 11.62
CA GLU A 170 -14.49 15.26 10.39
C GLU A 170 -13.29 14.37 10.08
N LEU A 171 -12.05 14.81 10.30
CA LEU A 171 -10.86 13.97 10.17
C LEU A 171 -10.90 12.75 11.09
N ILE A 172 -11.25 12.94 12.37
CA ILE A 172 -11.37 11.83 13.32
C ILE A 172 -12.46 10.86 12.86
N LYS A 173 -13.61 11.37 12.40
CA LYS A 173 -14.70 10.54 11.89
C LYS A 173 -14.28 9.76 10.64
N ALA A 174 -13.62 10.42 9.68
CA ALA A 174 -13.10 9.77 8.48
C ALA A 174 -12.06 8.70 8.80
N LYS A 175 -11.08 9.01 9.66
CA LYS A 175 -10.08 8.03 10.12
C LYS A 175 -10.74 6.79 10.72
N LYS A 176 -11.73 6.97 11.58
CA LYS A 176 -12.47 5.85 12.18
C LYS A 176 -13.14 4.98 11.11
N ILE A 177 -13.82 5.59 10.14
CA ILE A 177 -14.48 4.87 9.05
C ILE A 177 -13.47 4.02 8.25
N LEU A 178 -12.31 4.57 7.91
CA LEU A 178 -11.24 3.88 7.18
C LEU A 178 -10.66 2.70 7.97
N VAL A 179 -10.38 2.92 9.24
CA VAL A 179 -9.91 1.86 10.15
C VAL A 179 -10.96 0.75 10.28
N ASP A 180 -12.24 1.11 10.45
CA ASP A 180 -13.33 0.14 10.58
C ASP A 180 -13.57 -0.62 9.26
N ALA A 181 -13.40 0.02 8.10
CA ALA A 181 -13.45 -0.64 6.80
C ALA A 181 -12.33 -1.68 6.66
N SER A 182 -11.10 -1.34 7.05
CA SER A 182 -9.99 -2.30 7.04
C SER A 182 -10.22 -3.48 8.00
N ARG A 183 -10.79 -3.23 9.18
CA ARG A 183 -11.15 -4.29 10.13
C ARG A 183 -12.15 -5.27 9.56
N LYS A 184 -13.18 -4.80 8.88
CA LYS A 184 -14.20 -5.65 8.24
C LYS A 184 -13.58 -6.60 7.20
N ILE A 185 -12.54 -6.16 6.51
CA ILE A 185 -11.88 -6.96 5.48
C ILE A 185 -10.84 -7.92 6.07
N LEU A 186 -10.07 -7.48 7.07
CA LEU A 186 -8.95 -8.24 7.61
C LEU A 186 -9.34 -9.31 8.63
N ASN A 187 -10.43 -9.10 9.37
CA ASN A 187 -10.79 -10.02 10.43
C ASN A 187 -11.80 -11.07 9.94
N GLU A 188 -11.49 -12.32 10.16
CA GLU A 188 -12.38 -13.43 9.80
C GLU A 188 -13.47 -13.65 10.86
N ASP A 189 -13.14 -13.37 12.10
CA ASP A 189 -14.02 -13.47 13.25
C ASP A 189 -13.80 -12.31 14.22
N SER A 190 -14.60 -12.26 15.28
CA SER A 190 -14.49 -11.24 16.32
C SER A 190 -13.30 -11.44 17.27
N SER A 191 -12.56 -12.56 17.16
CA SER A 191 -11.39 -12.84 18.00
C SER A 191 -10.14 -12.09 17.56
N THR A 192 -10.08 -11.67 16.28
CA THR A 192 -8.97 -10.89 15.74
C THR A 192 -9.37 -9.41 15.63
N ASN A 193 -8.40 -8.51 15.85
CA ASN A 193 -8.63 -7.06 15.79
C ASN A 193 -7.54 -6.38 14.96
N TYR A 194 -7.34 -6.88 13.74
CA TYR A 194 -6.40 -6.29 12.80
C TYR A 194 -7.03 -5.07 12.10
N SER A 195 -6.25 -4.04 11.92
CA SER A 195 -6.63 -2.87 11.14
C SER A 195 -5.40 -2.25 10.50
N CYS A 196 -5.60 -1.54 9.39
CA CYS A 196 -4.57 -0.71 8.80
C CYS A 196 -4.40 0.58 9.60
N ASP A 197 -3.19 1.12 9.60
CA ASP A 197 -2.97 2.49 10.02
C ASP A 197 -3.43 3.45 8.91
N VAL A 198 -3.85 4.65 9.30
CA VAL A 198 -4.37 5.65 8.37
C VAL A 198 -3.67 6.96 8.63
N ASP A 199 -2.89 7.39 7.66
CA ASP A 199 -2.30 8.72 7.62
C ASP A 199 -3.14 9.66 6.77
N PHE A 200 -3.08 10.97 7.05
CA PHE A 200 -3.72 11.96 6.23
C PHE A 200 -2.86 13.21 6.08
N GLN A 201 -2.97 13.77 4.90
CA GLN A 201 -2.33 15.01 4.52
C GLN A 201 -3.37 16.03 4.11
N THR A 202 -3.26 17.24 4.65
CA THR A 202 -4.12 18.35 4.23
C THR A 202 -3.55 18.99 2.98
N ILE A 203 -4.33 19.00 1.90
CA ILE A 203 -3.95 19.63 0.64
C ILE A 203 -4.73 20.94 0.50
N ARG A 204 -4.01 22.07 0.42
CA ARG A 204 -4.60 23.41 0.27
C ARG A 204 -4.59 23.92 -1.18
N TYR A 205 -3.77 23.30 -2.04
CA TYR A 205 -3.54 23.70 -3.41
C TYR A 205 -3.44 22.47 -4.33
N GLN A 206 -3.09 22.65 -5.59
CA GLN A 206 -2.92 21.55 -6.55
C GLN A 206 -2.15 20.37 -5.97
N MET A 207 -2.65 19.16 -6.25
CA MET A 207 -1.94 17.92 -5.93
C MET A 207 -0.71 17.81 -6.83
N VAL A 208 0.43 18.25 -6.30
CA VAL A 208 1.74 18.01 -6.88
C VAL A 208 2.51 17.15 -5.90
N GLN A 209 2.91 15.97 -6.33
CA GLN A 209 3.58 15.02 -5.44
C GLN A 209 5.09 15.30 -5.34
N ASP A 210 5.69 15.86 -6.39
CA ASP A 210 7.09 16.27 -6.45
C ASP A 210 7.34 17.39 -7.48
N GLU A 211 8.56 17.94 -7.50
CA GLU A 211 8.96 19.02 -8.42
C GLU A 211 8.93 18.59 -9.89
N ASP A 212 9.18 17.32 -10.19
CA ASP A 212 9.14 16.78 -11.56
C ASP A 212 7.69 16.70 -12.08
N GLU A 213 6.75 16.34 -11.25
CA GLU A 213 5.31 16.37 -11.60
C GLU A 213 4.81 17.80 -11.80
N GLN A 214 5.26 18.77 -10.99
CA GLN A 214 4.93 20.17 -11.19
C GLN A 214 5.43 20.68 -12.55
N SER A 215 6.65 20.35 -12.93
CA SER A 215 7.21 20.76 -14.21
C SER A 215 6.44 20.19 -15.40
N LYS A 216 6.00 18.92 -15.31
CA LYS A 216 5.14 18.29 -16.32
C LYS A 216 3.78 18.96 -16.40
N TRP A 217 3.19 19.28 -15.25
CA TRP A 217 1.89 19.95 -15.17
C TRP A 217 1.96 21.37 -15.78
N ASP A 218 2.97 22.15 -15.44
CA ASP A 218 3.20 23.48 -15.99
C ASP A 218 3.37 23.45 -17.52
N ARG A 219 4.04 22.42 -18.03
CA ARG A 219 4.19 22.17 -19.46
C ARG A 219 2.86 21.88 -20.14
N ILE A 220 2.02 21.03 -19.52
CA ILE A 220 0.66 20.71 -20.00
C ILE A 220 -0.19 21.97 -20.03
N ILE A 221 -0.22 22.75 -18.95
CA ILE A 221 -0.96 24.02 -18.87
C ILE A 221 -0.49 25.02 -19.94
N LYS A 222 0.82 25.09 -20.19
CA LYS A 222 1.38 25.95 -21.24
C LYS A 222 0.91 25.53 -22.64
N ILE A 223 0.86 24.22 -22.91
CA ILE A 223 0.35 23.67 -24.17
C ILE A 223 -1.14 24.00 -24.35
N ILE A 224 -1.95 23.79 -23.31
CA ILE A 224 -3.39 24.09 -23.32
C ILE A 224 -3.63 25.61 -23.59
N LYS A 225 -2.91 26.47 -22.89
CA LYS A 225 -3.02 27.93 -23.07
C LYS A 225 -2.62 28.40 -24.47
N ASN A 226 -1.58 27.79 -25.05
CA ASN A 226 -1.11 28.13 -26.38
C ASN A 226 -2.06 27.66 -27.50
N ASN A 227 -2.74 26.57 -27.31
CA ASN A 227 -3.66 25.98 -28.30
C ASN A 227 -5.12 26.44 -28.15
N ASN A 228 -5.46 27.11 -27.04
CA ASN A 228 -6.79 27.65 -26.78
C ASN A 228 -6.70 29.02 -26.13
N PRO A 229 -6.59 30.12 -26.94
CA PRO A 229 -6.50 31.49 -26.43
C PRO A 229 -7.81 32.04 -25.82
N GLY A 230 -8.85 31.22 -25.67
CA GLY A 230 -10.08 31.59 -24.96
C GLY A 230 -9.86 31.61 -23.44
N ASN A 231 -10.54 32.55 -22.75
CA ASN A 231 -10.47 32.80 -21.32
C ASN A 231 -10.87 31.57 -20.48
N TYR A 232 -9.99 30.56 -20.37
CA TYR A 232 -10.07 29.61 -19.31
C TYR A 232 -9.41 30.16 -18.06
N SER A 233 -10.19 30.81 -17.21
CA SER A 233 -9.82 31.02 -15.81
C SER A 233 -9.85 29.66 -15.07
N TRP A 234 -8.89 28.81 -15.36
CA TRP A 234 -8.53 27.75 -14.42
C TRP A 234 -8.04 28.49 -13.18
N GLY A 235 -8.79 28.39 -12.10
CA GLY A 235 -8.62 29.13 -10.86
C GLY A 235 -7.18 29.33 -10.40
N THR A 236 -6.48 30.21 -11.10
CA THR A 236 -5.29 30.83 -10.57
C THR A 236 -5.77 31.70 -9.43
N GLN A 237 -5.52 31.27 -8.20
CA GLN A 237 -5.74 32.02 -6.97
C GLN A 237 -7.19 32.21 -6.49
N GLY A 238 -8.15 31.41 -6.88
CA GLY A 238 -9.32 31.23 -6.02
C GLY A 238 -8.83 30.66 -4.69
N LYS A 239 -8.95 31.42 -3.60
CA LYS A 239 -8.78 30.88 -2.25
C LYS A 239 -9.72 29.70 -2.19
N ILE A 240 -9.19 28.46 -2.23
CA ILE A 240 -9.99 27.28 -1.97
C ILE A 240 -10.49 27.45 -0.54
N THR A 241 -11.76 27.82 -0.39
CA THR A 241 -12.38 28.16 0.89
C THR A 241 -12.48 26.96 1.79
N ASP A 242 -12.47 25.76 1.18
CA ASP A 242 -12.56 24.49 1.91
C ASP A 242 -11.27 23.68 1.70
N PRO A 243 -10.59 23.27 2.78
CA PRO A 243 -9.42 22.41 2.67
C PRO A 243 -9.86 21.02 2.16
N ARG A 244 -9.16 20.54 1.13
CA ARG A 244 -9.24 19.14 0.72
C ARG A 244 -8.26 18.33 1.55
N VAL A 245 -8.67 17.17 1.99
CA VAL A 245 -7.84 16.26 2.78
C VAL A 245 -7.60 15.00 1.98
N TYR A 246 -6.34 14.68 1.77
CA TYR A 246 -5.91 13.41 1.23
C TYR A 246 -5.74 12.43 2.38
N ILE A 247 -6.45 11.31 2.31
CA ILE A 247 -6.38 10.26 3.31
C ILE A 247 -5.73 9.05 2.65
N ASN A 248 -4.57 8.67 3.17
CA ASN A 248 -3.82 7.52 2.70
C ASN A 248 -4.06 6.32 3.63
N ILE A 249 -4.31 5.16 3.05
CA ILE A 249 -4.39 3.90 3.79
C ILE A 249 -3.07 3.17 3.59
N ASN A 250 -2.26 3.09 4.63
CA ASN A 250 -1.04 2.29 4.60
C ASN A 250 -1.43 0.80 4.72
N ILE A 251 -1.34 0.08 3.60
CA ILE A 251 -1.61 -1.35 3.47
C ILE A 251 -0.32 -2.15 3.62
#